data_565635bc99a478ff7be1495d9a06585b
#
_entry.id   565635bc99a478ff7be1495d9a06585b
#
_cell.length_a   1.000
_cell.length_b   1.000
_cell.length_c   1.000
_cell.angle_alpha   90.00
_cell.angle_beta   90.00
_cell.angle_gamma   90.00
#
_symmetry.space_group_name_H-M   'P 1'
#
loop_
_entity.id
_entity.type
_entity.pdbx_description
1 polymer ?
#
loop_
_entity_poly.entity_id
_entity_poly.type
_entity_poly.pdbx_seq_one_letter_code
_entity_poly.pdbx_strand_id
1 'polypeptide(L)'
;MSKVDYIETGSGPTVIFLHGIGGGALGFKYQLEVFAQAGFRAVAWDMPGYGQSDSLQHMNFPELADAMLWLVDHLDVDTVHAVGHSIGGMVVQEFARNHQNRLATLVLAQTSPAFGNPSGDFQKKFVADRLKPLQEGKTMDDIAEDVIPELIAAGASGDALRLAK
;
A
#
# COMPACT_ATOMS: atom_id res chain seq x y z
N MET A 1 9.06 -3.48 -17.79
CA MET A 1 8.48 -3.55 -16.44
C MET A 1 7.89 -2.22 -16.12
N SER A 2 6.73 -2.19 -15.48
CA SER A 2 6.06 -0.93 -15.12
C SER A 2 6.83 -0.21 -14.02
N LYS A 3 6.99 1.11 -14.15
CA LYS A 3 7.66 1.95 -13.15
C LYS A 3 6.83 1.94 -11.86
N VAL A 4 7.48 1.70 -10.73
CA VAL A 4 6.92 1.90 -9.39
C VAL A 4 7.49 3.19 -8.83
N ASP A 5 6.64 4.13 -8.49
CA ASP A 5 7.03 5.37 -7.84
C ASP A 5 7.08 5.21 -6.31
N TYR A 6 7.90 6.00 -5.64
CA TYR A 6 8.09 5.89 -4.21
C TYR A 6 8.68 7.17 -3.62
N ILE A 7 8.54 7.31 -2.32
CA ILE A 7 9.22 8.35 -1.52
C ILE A 7 10.22 7.65 -0.61
N GLU A 8 11.43 8.19 -0.50
CA GLU A 8 12.43 7.65 0.41
C GLU A 8 13.12 8.74 1.23
N THR A 9 13.63 8.34 2.39
CA THR A 9 14.45 9.18 3.26
C THR A 9 15.35 8.33 4.15
N GLY A 10 16.43 8.92 4.63
CA GLY A 10 17.41 8.23 5.48
C GLY A 10 18.38 7.35 4.71
N SER A 11 19.15 6.56 5.46
CA SER A 11 20.16 5.63 4.94
C SER A 11 20.35 4.48 5.93
N GLY A 12 20.87 3.34 5.45
CA GLY A 12 21.08 2.13 6.26
C GLY A 12 20.22 0.97 5.76
N PRO A 13 19.88 -0.01 6.64
CA PRO A 13 19.02 -1.11 6.24
C PRO A 13 17.67 -0.60 5.69
N THR A 14 17.21 -1.19 4.57
CA THR A 14 16.03 -0.69 3.87
C THR A 14 14.74 -1.25 4.48
N VAL A 15 13.80 -0.37 4.80
CA VAL A 15 12.42 -0.72 5.15
C VAL A 15 11.45 -0.17 4.11
N ILE A 16 10.59 -1.04 3.55
CA ILE A 16 9.59 -0.66 2.56
C ILE A 16 8.20 -0.71 3.21
N PHE A 17 7.45 0.37 3.05
CA PHE A 17 6.06 0.52 3.50
C PHE A 17 5.11 0.39 2.30
N LEU A 18 4.15 -0.52 2.40
CA LEU A 18 3.14 -0.79 1.38
C LEU A 18 1.76 -0.39 1.92
N HIS A 19 1.12 0.57 1.28
CA HIS A 19 -0.15 1.15 1.72
C HIS A 19 -1.37 0.26 1.40
N GLY A 20 -2.51 0.59 2.02
CA GLY A 20 -3.82 0.01 1.75
C GLY A 20 -4.55 0.68 0.59
N ILE A 21 -5.74 0.18 0.25
CA ILE A 21 -6.64 0.81 -0.73
C ILE A 21 -6.97 2.23 -0.26
N GLY A 22 -6.93 3.18 -1.20
CA GLY A 22 -7.18 4.60 -0.93
C GLY A 22 -6.02 5.31 -0.23
N GLY A 23 -4.89 4.61 0.01
CA GLY A 23 -3.67 5.21 0.56
C GLY A 23 -2.70 5.65 -0.53
N GLY A 24 -1.46 5.95 -0.12
CA GLY A 24 -0.33 6.29 -0.97
C GLY A 24 0.94 6.42 -0.15
N ALA A 25 2.06 6.66 -0.81
CA ALA A 25 3.36 6.81 -0.17
C ALA A 25 3.36 7.91 0.92
N LEU A 26 2.65 9.02 0.67
CA LEU A 26 2.53 10.13 1.62
C LEU A 26 1.85 9.76 2.93
N GLY A 27 1.00 8.72 2.95
CA GLY A 27 0.37 8.23 4.17
C GLY A 27 1.36 7.72 5.22
N PHE A 28 2.58 7.40 4.80
CA PHE A 28 3.67 6.97 5.69
C PHE A 28 4.67 8.08 6.07
N LYS A 29 4.34 9.36 5.83
CA LYS A 29 5.23 10.49 6.07
C LYS A 29 5.90 10.44 7.45
N TYR A 30 5.12 10.20 8.50
CA TYR A 30 5.65 10.14 9.87
C TYR A 30 6.52 8.91 10.12
N GLN A 31 6.15 7.76 9.56
CA GLN A 31 6.95 6.53 9.64
C GLN A 31 8.29 6.71 8.93
N LEU A 32 8.27 7.32 7.73
CA LEU A 32 9.50 7.63 6.99
C LEU A 32 10.47 8.47 7.83
N GLU A 33 9.97 9.53 8.47
CA GLU A 33 10.78 10.42 9.31
C GLU A 33 11.36 9.69 10.53
N VAL A 34 10.54 8.92 11.26
CA VAL A 34 10.95 8.19 12.47
C VAL A 34 11.96 7.09 12.15
N PHE A 35 11.73 6.32 11.08
CA PHE A 35 12.63 5.25 10.68
C PHE A 35 13.97 5.80 10.14
N ALA A 36 13.95 6.91 9.43
CA ALA A 36 15.16 7.58 8.99
C ALA A 36 16.02 8.06 10.18
N GLN A 37 15.37 8.65 11.19
CA GLN A 37 16.06 9.04 12.44
C GLN A 37 16.60 7.85 13.22
N ALA A 38 15.99 6.67 13.08
CA ALA A 38 16.45 5.43 13.68
C ALA A 38 17.55 4.71 12.88
N GLY A 39 18.05 5.31 11.78
CA GLY A 39 19.14 4.78 10.98
C GLY A 39 18.72 3.77 9.91
N PHE A 40 17.50 3.86 9.42
CA PHE A 40 17.01 3.08 8.28
C PHE A 40 16.91 3.93 7.01
N ARG A 41 17.06 3.29 5.85
CA ARG A 41 16.55 3.81 4.59
C ARG A 41 15.07 3.46 4.51
N ALA A 42 14.21 4.43 4.79
CA ALA A 42 12.78 4.27 4.82
C ALA A 42 12.19 4.61 3.45
N VAL A 43 11.45 3.68 2.85
CA VAL A 43 10.86 3.76 1.51
C VAL A 43 9.37 3.51 1.62
N ALA A 44 8.54 4.38 1.08
CA ALA A 44 7.10 4.17 0.93
C ALA A 44 6.76 4.16 -0.56
N TRP A 45 6.16 3.08 -1.04
CA TRP A 45 5.80 2.96 -2.44
C TRP A 45 4.43 3.59 -2.74
N ASP A 46 4.23 4.01 -3.97
CA ASP A 46 2.90 4.11 -4.54
C ASP A 46 2.59 2.80 -5.27
N MET A 47 1.58 2.08 -4.81
CA MET A 47 1.16 0.83 -5.44
C MET A 47 0.89 1.05 -6.93
N PRO A 48 1.20 0.10 -7.83
CA PRO A 48 0.81 0.20 -9.24
C PRO A 48 -0.62 0.69 -9.43
N GLY A 49 -0.79 1.74 -10.27
CA GLY A 49 -2.06 2.44 -10.46
C GLY A 49 -2.33 3.58 -9.47
N TYR A 50 -1.43 3.85 -8.53
CA TYR A 50 -1.49 4.97 -7.60
C TYR A 50 -0.36 5.97 -7.86
N GLY A 51 -0.58 7.23 -7.49
CA GLY A 51 0.42 8.30 -7.60
C GLY A 51 1.00 8.41 -9.01
N GLN A 52 2.31 8.28 -9.15
CA GLN A 52 3.03 8.31 -10.42
C GLN A 52 3.50 6.90 -10.86
N SER A 53 3.04 5.84 -10.17
CA SER A 53 3.30 4.47 -10.59
C SER A 53 2.48 4.08 -11.81
N ASP A 54 3.13 3.35 -12.72
CA ASP A 54 2.42 2.80 -13.88
C ASP A 54 1.33 1.81 -13.43
N SER A 55 0.23 1.74 -14.20
CA SER A 55 -0.77 0.71 -14.00
C SER A 55 -0.28 -0.65 -14.51
N LEU A 56 -0.66 -1.73 -13.84
CA LEU A 56 -0.43 -3.09 -14.32
C LEU A 56 -1.49 -3.47 -15.37
N GLN A 57 -1.13 -4.34 -16.28
CA GLN A 57 -2.07 -4.88 -17.27
C GLN A 57 -3.16 -5.72 -16.59
N HIS A 58 -2.77 -6.50 -15.59
CA HIS A 58 -3.67 -7.28 -14.75
C HIS A 58 -3.41 -6.95 -13.28
N MET A 59 -4.39 -6.39 -12.59
CA MET A 59 -4.28 -6.07 -11.17
C MET A 59 -4.56 -7.33 -10.35
N ASN A 60 -3.49 -8.08 -10.05
CA ASN A 60 -3.53 -9.29 -9.23
C ASN A 60 -2.32 -9.35 -8.29
N PHE A 61 -2.39 -10.18 -7.25
CA PHE A 61 -1.32 -10.26 -6.25
C PHE A 61 0.03 -10.73 -6.79
N PRO A 62 0.12 -11.72 -7.68
CA PRO A 62 1.40 -12.06 -8.30
C PRO A 62 2.07 -10.88 -9.00
N GLU A 63 1.35 -10.12 -9.84
CA GLU A 63 1.94 -8.96 -10.53
C GLU A 63 2.27 -7.81 -9.58
N LEU A 64 1.52 -7.62 -8.49
CA LEU A 64 1.86 -6.67 -7.43
C LEU A 64 3.12 -7.10 -6.66
N ALA A 65 3.30 -8.39 -6.41
CA ALA A 65 4.52 -8.92 -5.80
C ALA A 65 5.73 -8.79 -6.72
N ASP A 66 5.56 -8.98 -8.04
CA ASP A 66 6.60 -8.73 -9.04
C ASP A 66 6.97 -7.24 -9.12
N ALA A 67 6.01 -6.35 -8.97
CA ALA A 67 6.26 -4.90 -8.88
C ALA A 67 7.06 -4.54 -7.61
N MET A 68 6.78 -5.19 -6.48
CA MET A 68 7.59 -5.06 -5.27
C MET A 68 9.01 -5.61 -5.49
N LEU A 69 9.17 -6.74 -6.16
CA LEU A 69 10.49 -7.29 -6.50
C LEU A 69 11.28 -6.32 -7.37
N TRP A 70 10.63 -5.74 -8.38
CA TRP A 70 11.25 -4.71 -9.21
C TRP A 70 11.74 -3.52 -8.36
N LEU A 71 10.94 -3.07 -7.38
CA LEU A 71 11.36 -1.99 -6.49
C LEU A 71 12.58 -2.38 -5.64
N VAL A 72 12.58 -3.58 -5.06
CA VAL A 72 13.73 -4.10 -4.27
C VAL A 72 15.00 -4.14 -5.12
N ASP A 73 14.89 -4.62 -6.37
CA ASP A 73 16.01 -4.66 -7.32
C ASP A 73 16.46 -3.25 -7.74
N HIS A 74 15.50 -2.34 -7.96
CA HIS A 74 15.77 -0.94 -8.32
C HIS A 74 16.49 -0.17 -7.19
N LEU A 75 16.18 -0.49 -5.93
CA LEU A 75 16.84 0.08 -4.75
C LEU A 75 18.27 -0.47 -4.54
N ASP A 76 18.67 -1.47 -5.33
CA ASP A 76 19.97 -2.14 -5.28
C ASP A 76 20.30 -2.72 -3.90
N VAL A 77 19.35 -3.49 -3.35
CA VAL A 77 19.50 -4.13 -2.04
C VAL A 77 19.16 -5.62 -2.10
N ASP A 78 19.91 -6.44 -1.36
CA ASP A 78 19.69 -7.89 -1.31
C ASP A 78 18.42 -8.25 -0.55
N THR A 79 18.18 -7.60 0.58
CA THR A 79 17.05 -7.87 1.46
C THR A 79 16.43 -6.58 2.00
N VAL A 80 15.13 -6.64 2.31
CA VAL A 80 14.39 -5.53 2.89
C VAL A 80 13.59 -5.97 4.12
N HIS A 81 13.35 -5.03 5.02
CA HIS A 81 12.27 -5.11 5.99
C HIS A 81 10.99 -4.64 5.29
N ALA A 82 9.91 -5.40 5.35
CA ALA A 82 8.65 -5.05 4.69
C ALA A 82 7.54 -4.81 5.72
N VAL A 83 6.84 -3.69 5.57
CA VAL A 83 5.67 -3.32 6.39
C VAL A 83 4.48 -3.18 5.46
N GLY A 84 3.54 -4.12 5.50
CA GLY A 84 2.34 -4.10 4.67
C GLY A 84 1.09 -3.78 5.47
N HIS A 85 0.38 -2.73 5.08
CA HIS A 85 -0.89 -2.34 5.66
C HIS A 85 -2.05 -2.77 4.76
N SER A 86 -3.07 -3.45 5.33
CA SER A 86 -4.27 -3.87 4.61
C SER A 86 -3.91 -4.69 3.35
N ILE A 87 -4.32 -4.27 2.15
CA ILE A 87 -3.95 -4.92 0.87
C ILE A 87 -2.43 -4.94 0.65
N GLY A 88 -1.68 -3.92 1.10
CA GLY A 88 -0.22 -3.93 1.07
C GLY A 88 0.36 -5.10 1.85
N GLY A 89 -0.29 -5.49 2.96
CA GLY A 89 0.07 -6.70 3.72
C GLY A 89 -0.23 -8.00 2.95
N MET A 90 -1.27 -8.03 2.13
CA MET A 90 -1.55 -9.17 1.24
C MET A 90 -0.50 -9.29 0.14
N VAL A 91 -0.07 -8.15 -0.42
CA VAL A 91 1.03 -8.11 -1.41
C VAL A 91 2.33 -8.65 -0.82
N VAL A 92 2.70 -8.20 0.40
CA VAL A 92 3.93 -8.69 1.03
C VAL A 92 3.86 -10.17 1.39
N GLN A 93 2.67 -10.71 1.73
CA GLN A 93 2.49 -12.15 1.92
C GLN A 93 2.70 -12.93 0.61
N GLU A 94 2.18 -12.45 -0.52
CA GLU A 94 2.44 -13.05 -1.83
C GLU A 94 3.93 -12.95 -2.21
N PHE A 95 4.55 -11.80 -1.94
CA PHE A 95 6.00 -11.62 -2.12
C PHE A 95 6.80 -12.61 -1.27
N ALA A 96 6.44 -12.77 0.02
CA ALA A 96 7.10 -13.70 0.92
C ALA A 96 7.00 -15.16 0.43
N ARG A 97 5.89 -15.53 -0.19
CA ARG A 97 5.70 -16.90 -0.75
C ARG A 97 6.70 -17.21 -1.85
N ASN A 98 7.04 -16.22 -2.69
CA ASN A 98 7.85 -16.42 -3.88
C ASN A 98 9.31 -15.95 -3.70
N HIS A 99 9.55 -14.97 -2.81
CA HIS A 99 10.81 -14.26 -2.66
C HIS A 99 11.24 -14.13 -1.19
N GLN A 100 11.05 -15.16 -0.38
CA GLN A 100 11.36 -15.14 1.06
C GLN A 100 12.81 -14.76 1.34
N ASN A 101 13.74 -15.13 0.47
CA ASN A 101 15.15 -14.80 0.56
C ASN A 101 15.46 -13.30 0.38
N ARG A 102 14.50 -12.50 -0.10
CA ARG A 102 14.59 -11.05 -0.24
C ARG A 102 13.99 -10.29 0.96
N LEU A 103 13.51 -11.01 1.99
CA LEU A 103 12.94 -10.44 3.21
C LEU A 103 13.86 -10.67 4.42
N ALA A 104 14.23 -9.59 5.10
CA ALA A 104 14.87 -9.64 6.41
C ALA A 104 13.81 -9.81 7.50
N THR A 105 12.74 -9.03 7.45
CA THR A 105 11.57 -9.13 8.36
C THR A 105 10.29 -8.75 7.65
N LEU A 106 9.16 -9.19 8.21
CA LEU A 106 7.82 -8.91 7.72
C LEU A 106 6.93 -8.41 8.87
N VAL A 107 6.29 -7.26 8.66
CA VAL A 107 5.27 -6.71 9.54
C VAL A 107 3.95 -6.65 8.80
N LEU A 108 2.92 -7.28 9.36
CA LEU A 108 1.57 -7.34 8.82
C LEU A 108 0.63 -6.50 9.69
N ALA A 109 0.22 -5.34 9.19
CA ALA A 109 -0.64 -4.40 9.90
C ALA A 109 -2.07 -4.42 9.32
N GLN A 110 -3.05 -4.74 10.16
CA GLN A 110 -4.48 -4.72 9.81
C GLN A 110 -4.80 -5.45 8.48
N THR A 111 -4.23 -6.63 8.30
CA THR A 111 -4.34 -7.43 7.08
C THR A 111 -4.71 -8.89 7.38
N SER A 112 -4.97 -9.65 6.34
CA SER A 112 -5.26 -11.08 6.42
C SER A 112 -4.67 -11.79 5.20
N PRO A 113 -4.52 -13.13 5.23
CA PRO A 113 -4.04 -13.88 4.07
C PRO A 113 -5.05 -13.96 2.93
N ALA A 114 -6.33 -13.70 3.22
CA ALA A 114 -7.40 -13.69 2.23
C ALA A 114 -8.52 -12.75 2.68
N PHE A 115 -9.17 -12.11 1.72
CA PHE A 115 -10.33 -11.25 1.97
C PHE A 115 -11.62 -12.08 1.81
N GLY A 116 -11.89 -12.95 2.78
CA GLY A 116 -13.08 -13.79 2.84
C GLY A 116 -13.21 -14.80 1.68
N ASN A 117 -14.43 -15.20 1.35
CA ASN A 117 -14.74 -16.09 0.25
C ASN A 117 -15.07 -15.27 -1.02
N PRO A 118 -14.32 -15.39 -2.14
CA PRO A 118 -14.55 -14.62 -3.37
C PRO A 118 -15.98 -14.76 -3.94
N SER A 119 -16.64 -15.88 -3.69
CA SER A 119 -18.03 -16.11 -4.09
C SER A 119 -19.07 -15.71 -3.03
N GLY A 120 -18.63 -15.26 -1.86
CA GLY A 120 -19.50 -14.89 -0.73
C GLY A 120 -20.28 -13.60 -0.98
N ASP A 121 -21.47 -13.52 -0.41
CA ASP A 121 -22.33 -12.34 -0.58
C ASP A 121 -21.74 -11.07 0.03
N PHE A 122 -20.96 -11.22 1.10
CA PHE A 122 -20.23 -10.10 1.71
C PHE A 122 -19.25 -9.46 0.71
N GLN A 123 -18.43 -10.25 0.04
CA GLN A 123 -17.44 -9.74 -0.92
C GLN A 123 -18.11 -9.10 -2.13
N LYS A 124 -19.17 -9.74 -2.66
CA LYS A 124 -19.95 -9.18 -3.78
C LYS A 124 -20.54 -7.83 -3.41
N LYS A 125 -21.17 -7.75 -2.22
CA LYS A 125 -21.73 -6.50 -1.73
C LYS A 125 -20.65 -5.45 -1.49
N PHE A 126 -19.53 -5.83 -0.84
CA PHE A 126 -18.40 -4.93 -0.58
C PHE A 126 -17.83 -4.31 -1.87
N VAL A 127 -17.68 -5.12 -2.92
CA VAL A 127 -17.21 -4.62 -4.23
C VAL A 127 -18.27 -3.75 -4.89
N ALA A 128 -19.53 -4.19 -4.90
CA ALA A 128 -20.63 -3.44 -5.50
C ALA A 128 -20.82 -2.06 -4.86
N ASP A 129 -20.80 -1.97 -3.54
CA ASP A 129 -20.96 -0.71 -2.80
C ASP A 129 -19.83 0.30 -3.15
N ARG A 130 -18.61 -0.18 -3.42
CA ARG A 130 -17.47 0.67 -3.80
C ARG A 130 -17.44 1.06 -5.27
N LEU A 131 -17.94 0.20 -6.14
CA LEU A 131 -18.00 0.49 -7.57
C LEU A 131 -19.20 1.37 -7.95
N LYS A 132 -20.29 1.29 -7.18
CA LYS A 132 -21.52 2.03 -7.47
C LYS A 132 -21.30 3.54 -7.64
N PRO A 133 -20.60 4.26 -6.74
CA PRO A 133 -20.36 5.70 -6.92
C PRO A 133 -19.62 6.02 -8.22
N LEU A 134 -18.63 5.21 -8.60
CA LEU A 134 -17.89 5.38 -9.84
C LEU A 134 -18.77 5.14 -11.07
N GLN A 135 -19.66 4.13 -11.03
CA GLN A 135 -20.62 3.84 -12.08
C GLN A 135 -21.67 4.96 -12.24
N GLU A 136 -21.96 5.67 -11.15
CA GLU A 136 -22.84 6.84 -11.11
C GLU A 136 -22.10 8.14 -11.52
N GLY A 137 -20.81 8.07 -11.88
CA GLY A 137 -20.04 9.18 -12.40
C GLY A 137 -19.33 10.03 -11.35
N LYS A 138 -19.29 9.58 -10.08
CA LYS A 138 -18.47 10.24 -9.05
C LYS A 138 -16.98 10.06 -9.36
N THR A 139 -16.21 11.07 -9.04
CA THR A 139 -14.74 11.01 -9.06
C THR A 139 -14.18 10.35 -7.80
N MET A 140 -12.88 10.03 -7.80
CA MET A 140 -12.22 9.54 -6.59
C MET A 140 -12.21 10.58 -5.48
N ASP A 141 -12.11 11.87 -5.81
CA ASP A 141 -12.18 12.96 -4.84
C ASP A 141 -13.55 13.03 -4.16
N ASP A 142 -14.65 12.90 -4.94
CA ASP A 142 -16.01 12.85 -4.38
C ASP A 142 -16.18 11.67 -3.42
N ILE A 143 -15.62 10.51 -3.78
CA ILE A 143 -15.67 9.30 -2.94
C ILE A 143 -14.84 9.49 -1.67
N ALA A 144 -13.66 10.11 -1.78
CA ALA A 144 -12.80 10.38 -0.63
C ALA A 144 -13.52 11.29 0.39
N GLU A 145 -14.23 12.30 -0.06
CA GLU A 145 -15.00 13.19 0.83
C GLU A 145 -16.08 12.44 1.63
N ASP A 146 -16.72 11.45 1.01
CA ASP A 146 -17.76 10.63 1.66
C ASP A 146 -17.15 9.58 2.62
N VAL A 147 -16.03 8.95 2.26
CA VAL A 147 -15.48 7.77 2.95
C VAL A 147 -14.47 8.11 4.04
N ILE A 148 -13.66 9.15 3.85
CA ILE A 148 -12.60 9.52 4.81
C ILE A 148 -13.15 9.74 6.23
N PRO A 149 -14.28 10.44 6.44
CA PRO A 149 -14.84 10.62 7.77
C PRO A 149 -15.18 9.31 8.51
N GLU A 150 -15.45 8.23 7.76
CA GLU A 150 -15.72 6.90 8.32
C GLU A 150 -14.45 6.12 8.66
N LEU A 151 -13.33 6.43 8.00
CA LEU A 151 -12.06 5.73 8.15
C LEU A 151 -11.13 6.32 9.21
N ILE A 152 -11.33 7.58 9.57
CA ILE A 152 -10.50 8.29 10.55
C ILE A 152 -11.17 8.32 11.92
N ALA A 153 -10.35 8.43 12.97
CA ALA A 153 -10.85 8.54 14.34
C ALA A 153 -11.71 9.78 14.52
N ALA A 154 -12.77 9.68 15.32
CA ALA A 154 -13.58 10.82 15.69
C ALA A 154 -12.70 11.92 16.32
N GLY A 155 -12.78 13.13 15.78
CA GLY A 155 -11.97 14.26 16.21
C GLY A 155 -10.58 14.35 15.56
N ALA A 156 -10.26 13.51 14.58
CA ALA A 156 -9.04 13.68 13.78
C ALA A 156 -9.05 15.04 13.09
N SER A 157 -7.92 15.76 13.15
CA SER A 157 -7.77 17.12 12.63
C SER A 157 -6.36 17.34 12.09
N GLY A 158 -6.14 18.49 11.45
CA GLY A 158 -4.82 18.89 10.97
C GLY A 158 -4.25 17.92 9.93
N ASP A 159 -3.00 17.52 10.13
CA ASP A 159 -2.25 16.69 9.19
C ASP A 159 -2.87 15.30 8.96
N ALA A 160 -3.48 14.71 9.99
CA ALA A 160 -4.12 13.39 9.85
C ALA A 160 -5.26 13.43 8.82
N LEU A 161 -6.09 14.47 8.87
CA LEU A 161 -7.16 14.66 7.89
C LEU A 161 -6.62 15.00 6.50
N ARG A 162 -5.56 15.82 6.42
CA ARG A 162 -4.92 16.19 5.16
C ARG A 162 -4.23 15.02 4.46
N LEU A 163 -3.63 14.10 5.22
CA LEU A 163 -2.97 12.90 4.68
C LEU A 163 -3.95 11.79 4.31
N ALA A 164 -5.18 11.85 4.83
CA ALA A 164 -6.24 10.92 4.47
C ALA A 164 -6.99 11.32 3.19
N LYS A 165 -6.90 12.59 2.78
CA LYS A 165 -7.42 13.11 1.51
C LYS A 165 -6.38 12.97 0.39
#